data_4ef98b92056d4c2235ad8318d30e2ef4
#
_entry.id   4ef98b92056d4c2235ad8318d30e2ef4
#
_cell.length_a   1.000
_cell.length_b   1.000
_cell.length_c   1.000
_cell.angle_alpha   90.00
_cell.angle_beta   90.00
_cell.angle_gamma   90.00
#
_symmetry.space_group_name_H-M   'P 1'
#
loop_
_entity.id
_entity.type
_entity.pdbx_description
1 polymer ?
#
loop_
_entity_poly.entity_id
_entity_poly.type
_entity_poly.pdbx_seq_one_letter_code
_entity_poly.pdbx_strand_id
1 'polypeptide(L)'
;MAHSYLGESFDIHGGGLDLIFPHHENEIAQSEAAGYGFAKRWMHNAWVTTSGEKMSKSLGNSLQIHEILNKGVRGIELRWYLGSAHYRSMLEFSFESLEESSVNFRRIEAFLKRATEAVSYTHLTLPTKRIV
;
A
#
# COMPACT_ATOMS: atom_id res chain seq x y z
N MET A 1 6.84 -21.21 9.15
CA MET A 1 6.69 -19.87 9.74
C MET A 1 5.25 -19.40 9.81
N ALA A 2 4.45 -19.44 8.73
CA ALA A 2 3.05 -19.00 8.76
C ALA A 2 2.25 -19.69 9.89
N HIS A 3 2.30 -21.01 9.99
CA HIS A 3 1.64 -21.78 11.05
C HIS A 3 2.02 -21.31 12.47
N SER A 4 3.29 -20.99 12.73
CA SER A 4 3.76 -20.58 14.06
C SER A 4 3.20 -19.23 14.52
N TYR A 5 2.86 -18.34 13.59
CA TYR A 5 2.36 -16.99 13.88
C TYR A 5 0.87 -16.81 13.66
N LEU A 6 0.29 -17.53 12.71
CA LEU A 6 -1.09 -17.35 12.25
C LEU A 6 -2.00 -18.54 12.54
N GLY A 7 -1.45 -19.66 13.05
CA GLY A 7 -2.20 -20.88 13.30
C GLY A 7 -2.33 -21.77 12.06
N GLU A 8 -3.16 -22.79 12.15
CA GLU A 8 -3.33 -23.81 11.10
C GLU A 8 -3.99 -23.27 9.83
N SER A 9 -4.75 -22.21 9.93
CA SER A 9 -5.45 -21.55 8.83
C SER A 9 -5.60 -20.06 9.13
N PHE A 10 -5.47 -19.23 8.12
CA PHE A 10 -5.60 -17.79 8.24
C PHE A 10 -6.45 -17.21 7.10
N ASP A 11 -6.86 -15.93 7.23
CA ASP A 11 -7.91 -15.42 6.37
C ASP A 11 -7.41 -14.99 4.99
N ILE A 12 -6.26 -14.31 4.90
CA ILE A 12 -5.76 -13.74 3.65
C ILE A 12 -4.27 -14.00 3.50
N HIS A 13 -3.89 -14.48 2.32
CA HIS A 13 -2.51 -14.52 1.83
C HIS A 13 -2.41 -13.72 0.54
N GLY A 14 -1.34 -12.96 0.37
CA GLY A 14 -1.19 -12.10 -0.79
C GLY A 14 0.23 -12.02 -1.32
N GLY A 15 0.34 -11.56 -2.57
CA GLY A 15 1.61 -11.34 -3.24
C GLY A 15 1.40 -10.88 -4.67
N GLY A 16 2.48 -10.77 -5.43
CA GLY A 16 2.40 -10.45 -6.85
C GLY A 16 1.82 -11.60 -7.68
N LEU A 17 1.24 -11.30 -8.83
CA LEU A 17 0.74 -12.28 -9.78
C LEU A 17 1.79 -13.34 -10.18
N ASP A 18 3.06 -12.98 -10.21
CA ASP A 18 4.18 -13.86 -10.52
C ASP A 18 4.47 -14.89 -9.43
N LEU A 19 3.95 -14.71 -8.23
CA LEU A 19 4.11 -15.65 -7.13
C LEU A 19 3.05 -16.76 -7.13
N ILE A 20 1.99 -16.66 -7.92
CA ILE A 20 0.95 -17.71 -8.01
C ILE A 20 1.60 -19.05 -8.28
N PHE A 21 2.45 -19.08 -9.30
CA PHE A 21 3.20 -20.28 -9.65
C PHE A 21 4.68 -19.93 -9.88
N PRO A 22 5.61 -20.72 -9.31
CA PRO A 22 5.39 -21.92 -8.49
C PRO A 22 5.30 -21.64 -6.98
N HIS A 23 5.48 -20.39 -6.53
CA HIS A 23 5.73 -20.07 -5.12
C HIS A 23 4.53 -20.38 -4.21
N HIS A 24 3.37 -19.77 -4.47
CA HIS A 24 2.18 -19.98 -3.65
C HIS A 24 1.63 -21.41 -3.73
N GLU A 25 1.70 -22.04 -4.90
CA GLU A 25 1.34 -23.45 -5.04
C GLU A 25 2.23 -24.35 -4.18
N ASN A 26 3.53 -24.06 -4.10
CA ASN A 26 4.44 -24.78 -3.22
C ASN A 26 4.17 -24.50 -1.73
N GLU A 27 3.76 -23.30 -1.35
CA GLU A 27 3.37 -22.99 0.02
C GLU A 27 2.13 -23.80 0.45
N ILE A 28 1.12 -23.91 -0.43
CA ILE A 28 -0.07 -24.75 -0.20
C ILE A 28 0.36 -26.21 -0.03
N ALA A 29 1.12 -26.73 -0.99
CA ALA A 29 1.56 -28.12 -0.96
C ALA A 29 2.35 -28.46 0.31
N GLN A 30 3.23 -27.56 0.77
CA GLN A 30 3.99 -27.74 2.02
C GLN A 30 3.08 -27.75 3.25
N SER A 31 2.08 -26.88 3.30
CA SER A 31 1.15 -26.80 4.42
C SER A 31 0.27 -28.05 4.50
N GLU A 32 -0.30 -28.48 3.36
CA GLU A 32 -1.15 -29.66 3.26
C GLU A 32 -0.37 -30.94 3.56
N ALA A 33 0.86 -31.07 3.05
CA ALA A 33 1.73 -32.20 3.36
C ALA A 33 2.08 -32.29 4.86
N ALA A 34 2.09 -31.17 5.57
CA ALA A 34 2.27 -31.14 7.02
C ALA A 34 0.96 -31.36 7.81
N GLY A 35 -0.16 -31.59 7.14
CA GLY A 35 -1.46 -31.83 7.75
C GLY A 35 -2.20 -30.57 8.20
N TYR A 36 -1.77 -29.39 7.74
CA TYR A 36 -2.39 -28.11 8.07
C TYR A 36 -3.21 -27.56 6.92
N GLY A 37 -4.17 -26.67 7.24
CA GLY A 37 -4.79 -25.81 6.26
C GLY A 37 -3.84 -24.68 5.82
N PHE A 38 -4.34 -23.77 4.98
CA PHE A 38 -3.62 -22.58 4.55
C PHE A 38 -4.57 -21.38 4.47
N ALA A 39 -4.32 -20.44 3.57
CA ALA A 39 -5.13 -19.23 3.43
C ALA A 39 -6.53 -19.53 2.86
N LYS A 40 -7.55 -18.91 3.44
CA LYS A 40 -8.94 -19.02 2.95
C LYS A 40 -9.19 -18.17 1.71
N ARG A 41 -8.45 -17.08 1.55
CA ARG A 41 -8.56 -16.12 0.43
C ARG A 41 -7.19 -15.70 -0.05
N TRP A 42 -7.09 -15.48 -1.36
CA TRP A 42 -5.88 -15.04 -2.03
C TRP A 42 -6.07 -13.65 -2.62
N MET A 43 -5.06 -12.80 -2.45
CA MET A 43 -5.06 -11.46 -2.99
C MET A 43 -3.78 -11.25 -3.81
N HIS A 44 -3.89 -11.27 -5.13
CA HIS A 44 -2.75 -11.06 -6.02
C HIS A 44 -2.80 -9.68 -6.64
N ASN A 45 -1.73 -8.93 -6.45
CA ASN A 45 -1.57 -7.60 -7.04
C ASN A 45 -0.82 -7.68 -8.37
N ALA A 46 -1.18 -6.76 -9.27
CA ALA A 46 -0.42 -6.53 -10.49
C ALA A 46 0.94 -5.88 -10.20
N TRP A 47 1.74 -5.70 -11.23
CA TRP A 47 3.10 -5.20 -11.12
C TRP A 47 3.18 -3.69 -11.20
N VAL A 48 4.29 -3.17 -10.67
CA VAL A 48 4.79 -1.85 -11.00
C VAL A 48 5.70 -1.99 -12.21
N THR A 49 5.42 -1.21 -13.24
CA THR A 49 6.18 -1.20 -14.50
C THR A 49 6.96 0.11 -14.63
N THR A 50 8.01 0.09 -15.42
CA THR A 50 8.77 1.28 -15.82
C THR A 50 9.04 1.18 -17.31
N SER A 51 8.61 2.18 -18.08
CA SER A 51 8.71 2.18 -19.54
C SER A 51 8.01 0.97 -20.19
N GLY A 52 6.88 0.54 -19.61
CA GLY A 52 6.10 -0.60 -20.10
C GLY A 52 6.65 -1.96 -19.71
N GLU A 53 7.81 -2.03 -19.04
CA GLU A 53 8.43 -3.27 -18.62
C GLU A 53 8.31 -3.49 -17.10
N LYS A 54 8.19 -4.76 -16.70
CA LYS A 54 8.19 -5.12 -15.28
C LYS A 54 9.50 -4.71 -14.65
N MET A 55 9.45 -4.01 -13.52
CA MET A 55 10.64 -3.74 -12.71
C MET A 55 11.29 -5.04 -12.26
N SER A 56 12.56 -5.22 -12.57
CA SER A 56 13.34 -6.34 -12.07
C SER A 56 14.80 -5.98 -11.87
N LYS A 57 15.44 -6.63 -10.89
CA LYS A 57 16.88 -6.43 -10.63
C LYS A 57 17.74 -6.90 -11.79
N SER A 58 17.31 -7.94 -12.50
CA SER A 58 18.05 -8.51 -13.64
C SER A 58 18.06 -7.59 -14.85
N LEU A 59 17.06 -6.73 -15.01
CA LEU A 59 16.97 -5.74 -16.08
C LEU A 59 17.62 -4.41 -15.70
N GLY A 60 18.07 -4.24 -14.45
CA GLY A 60 18.69 -3.00 -13.97
C GLY A 60 17.73 -1.81 -13.90
N ASN A 61 16.41 -2.02 -14.08
CA ASN A 61 15.38 -1.00 -14.05
C ASN A 61 14.64 -0.92 -12.71
N SER A 62 15.13 -1.61 -11.67
CA SER A 62 14.52 -1.56 -10.34
C SER A 62 14.95 -0.30 -9.61
N LEU A 63 13.97 0.52 -9.20
CA LEU A 63 14.19 1.65 -8.32
C LEU A 63 14.10 1.19 -6.87
N GLN A 64 15.10 1.54 -6.08
CA GLN A 64 15.06 1.26 -4.65
C GLN A 64 14.38 2.41 -3.90
N ILE A 65 13.65 2.07 -2.84
CA ILE A 65 12.90 3.07 -2.06
C ILE A 65 13.81 4.21 -1.57
N HIS A 66 15.02 3.89 -1.11
CA HIS A 66 15.95 4.90 -0.62
C HIS A 66 16.39 5.89 -1.73
N GLU A 67 16.48 5.46 -2.98
CA GLU A 67 16.82 6.34 -4.11
C GLU A 67 15.70 7.36 -4.37
N ILE A 68 14.44 6.93 -4.23
CA ILE A 68 13.27 7.80 -4.35
C ILE A 68 13.24 8.82 -3.20
N LEU A 69 13.47 8.35 -1.96
CA LEU A 69 13.48 9.21 -0.78
C LEU A 69 14.62 10.24 -0.83
N ASN A 70 15.79 9.87 -1.34
CA ASN A 70 16.93 10.78 -1.51
C ASN A 70 16.65 11.91 -2.53
N LYS A 71 15.65 11.75 -3.39
CA LYS A 71 15.16 12.83 -4.27
C LYS A 71 14.18 13.80 -3.57
N GLY A 72 13.99 13.68 -2.27
CA GLY A 72 13.15 14.55 -1.48
C GLY A 72 11.67 14.16 -1.40
N VAL A 73 11.29 13.00 -1.96
CA VAL A 73 9.93 12.47 -1.84
C VAL A 73 9.72 11.92 -0.44
N ARG A 74 8.63 12.30 0.22
CA ARG A 74 8.27 11.74 1.53
C ARG A 74 7.75 10.30 1.38
N GLY A 75 8.10 9.42 2.30
CA GLY A 75 7.66 8.02 2.28
C GLY A 75 6.13 7.87 2.24
N ILE A 76 5.40 8.79 2.88
CA ILE A 76 3.93 8.77 2.84
C ILE A 76 3.37 9.14 1.46
N GLU A 77 4.03 10.02 0.72
CA GLU A 77 3.66 10.39 -0.65
C GLU A 77 3.89 9.23 -1.62
N LEU A 78 5.03 8.54 -1.48
CA LEU A 78 5.30 7.31 -2.23
C LEU A 78 4.25 6.23 -1.92
N ARG A 79 3.90 6.05 -0.64
CA ARG A 79 2.85 5.10 -0.22
C ARG A 79 1.49 5.45 -0.84
N TRP A 80 1.14 6.74 -0.85
CA TRP A 80 -0.08 7.24 -1.48
C TRP A 80 -0.11 6.94 -2.96
N TYR A 81 0.99 7.21 -3.67
CA TYR A 81 1.15 6.91 -5.09
C TYR A 81 0.96 5.43 -5.40
N LEU A 82 1.67 4.55 -4.68
CA LEU A 82 1.56 3.10 -4.89
C LEU A 82 0.16 2.55 -4.58
N GLY A 83 -0.57 3.17 -3.66
CA GLY A 83 -1.94 2.81 -3.30
C GLY A 83 -3.02 3.47 -4.15
N SER A 84 -2.67 4.36 -5.09
CA SER A 84 -3.65 5.10 -5.90
C SER A 84 -4.31 4.26 -7.00
N ALA A 85 -3.61 3.28 -7.52
CA ALA A 85 -4.14 2.35 -8.50
C ALA A 85 -4.86 1.17 -7.83
N HIS A 86 -5.87 0.63 -8.51
CA HIS A 86 -6.48 -0.61 -8.06
C HIS A 86 -5.43 -1.74 -8.06
N TYR A 87 -5.39 -2.57 -7.02
CA TYR A 87 -4.34 -3.57 -6.83
C TYR A 87 -4.17 -4.58 -7.97
N ARG A 88 -5.21 -4.81 -8.78
CA ARG A 88 -5.17 -5.66 -9.98
C ARG A 88 -4.74 -4.95 -11.25
N SER A 89 -4.54 -3.63 -11.20
CA SER A 89 -4.10 -2.83 -12.34
C SER A 89 -2.60 -2.61 -12.27
N MET A 90 -1.93 -2.69 -13.40
CA MET A 90 -0.52 -2.32 -13.49
C MET A 90 -0.35 -0.83 -13.19
N LEU A 91 0.68 -0.50 -12.44
CA LEU A 91 1.05 0.86 -12.11
C LEU A 91 2.34 1.21 -12.88
N GLU A 92 2.23 2.10 -13.85
CA GLU A 92 3.40 2.61 -14.56
C GLU A 92 4.09 3.67 -13.70
N PHE A 93 5.32 3.36 -13.25
CA PHE A 93 6.09 4.27 -12.41
C PHE A 93 6.80 5.31 -13.27
N SER A 94 6.55 6.59 -12.94
CA SER A 94 7.37 7.71 -13.39
C SER A 94 7.53 8.73 -12.26
N PHE A 95 8.62 9.50 -12.28
CA PHE A 95 8.81 10.57 -11.30
C PHE A 95 7.78 11.71 -11.48
N GLU A 96 7.32 11.94 -12.68
CA GLU A 96 6.29 12.92 -12.98
C GLU A 96 4.95 12.54 -12.34
N SER A 97 4.49 11.30 -12.55
CA SER A 97 3.27 10.78 -11.92
C SER A 97 3.36 10.73 -10.39
N LEU A 98 4.55 10.44 -9.86
CA LEU A 98 4.80 10.47 -8.42
C LEU A 98 4.68 11.89 -7.86
N GLU A 99 5.25 12.90 -8.52
CA GLU A 99 5.15 14.30 -8.09
C GLU A 99 3.71 14.81 -8.15
N GLU A 100 2.97 14.51 -9.23
CA GLU A 100 1.55 14.84 -9.34
C GLU A 100 0.73 14.21 -8.20
N SER A 101 0.98 12.94 -7.91
CA SER A 101 0.34 12.24 -6.79
C SER A 101 0.71 12.86 -5.44
N SER A 102 1.96 13.28 -5.27
CA SER A 102 2.44 13.96 -4.07
C SER A 102 1.75 15.31 -3.86
N VAL A 103 1.56 16.10 -4.91
CA VAL A 103 0.78 17.34 -4.85
C VAL A 103 -0.65 17.09 -4.41
N ASN A 104 -1.30 16.04 -4.95
CA ASN A 104 -2.65 15.67 -4.57
C ASN A 104 -2.73 15.25 -3.10
N PHE A 105 -1.77 14.47 -2.60
CA PHE A 105 -1.70 14.11 -1.19
C PHE A 105 -1.53 15.32 -0.28
N ARG A 106 -0.65 16.27 -0.62
CA ARG A 106 -0.45 17.52 0.15
C ARG A 106 -1.72 18.36 0.24
N ARG A 107 -2.56 18.36 -0.81
CA ARG A 107 -3.88 19.03 -0.78
C ARG A 107 -4.82 18.38 0.26
N ILE A 108 -4.82 17.06 0.36
CA ILE A 108 -5.60 16.32 1.35
C ILE A 108 -5.09 16.64 2.77
N GLU A 109 -3.78 16.61 2.99
CA GLU A 109 -3.18 17.00 4.27
C GLU A 109 -3.57 18.42 4.70
N ALA A 110 -3.48 19.37 3.77
CA ALA A 110 -3.85 20.76 4.01
C ALA A 110 -5.35 20.92 4.32
N PHE A 111 -6.21 20.14 3.67
CA PHE A 111 -7.63 20.10 3.98
C PHE A 111 -7.88 19.55 5.39
N LEU A 112 -7.30 18.41 5.73
CA LEU A 112 -7.46 17.79 7.05
C LEU A 112 -6.98 18.73 8.16
N LYS A 113 -5.84 19.39 7.98
CA LYS A 113 -5.34 20.37 8.93
C LYS A 113 -6.34 21.48 9.17
N ARG A 114 -6.86 22.11 8.11
CA ARG A 114 -7.88 23.18 8.23
C ARG A 114 -9.16 22.69 8.88
N ALA A 115 -9.62 21.48 8.55
CA ALA A 115 -10.80 20.90 9.17
C ALA A 115 -10.61 20.67 10.68
N THR A 116 -9.45 20.19 11.10
CA THR A 116 -9.13 19.99 12.52
C THR A 116 -9.08 21.33 13.26
N GLU A 117 -8.48 22.36 12.68
CA GLU A 117 -8.43 23.72 13.24
C GLU A 117 -9.84 24.33 13.38
N ALA A 118 -10.68 24.17 12.36
CA ALA A 118 -12.08 24.65 12.39
C ALA A 118 -12.93 23.94 13.46
N VAL A 119 -12.80 22.61 13.59
CA VAL A 119 -13.51 21.82 14.64
C VAL A 119 -13.05 22.26 16.02
N SER A 120 -11.75 22.44 16.24
CA SER A 120 -11.22 22.93 17.52
C SER A 120 -11.79 24.30 17.89
N TYR A 121 -11.87 25.21 16.92
CA TYR A 121 -12.45 26.54 17.12
C TYR A 121 -13.94 26.49 17.47
N THR A 122 -14.73 25.65 16.81
CA THR A 122 -16.17 25.52 17.09
C THR A 122 -16.45 24.96 18.47
N HIS A 123 -15.63 24.04 18.97
CA HIS A 123 -15.76 23.53 20.33
C HIS A 123 -15.40 24.55 21.43
N LEU A 124 -14.50 25.48 21.14
CA LEU A 124 -14.12 26.56 22.06
C LEU A 124 -15.12 27.72 22.10
N THR A 125 -15.95 27.88 21.06
CA THR A 125 -16.85 29.04 20.88
C THR A 125 -18.32 28.74 21.12
N LEU A 126 -18.69 27.55 21.60
CA LEU A 126 -20.08 27.29 22.02
C LEU A 126 -20.35 28.09 23.28
N PRO A 127 -21.15 29.20 23.21
CA PRO A 127 -21.55 29.91 24.41
C PRO A 127 -22.50 29.01 25.18
N THR A 128 -22.12 28.66 26.39
CA THR A 128 -23.09 28.18 27.39
C THR A 128 -24.10 29.31 27.68
N LYS A 129 -25.15 29.42 26.88
CA LYS A 129 -26.32 30.17 27.30
C LYS A 129 -26.88 29.44 28.50
N ARG A 130 -26.56 29.94 29.69
CA ARG A 130 -27.38 29.67 30.88
C ARG A 130 -28.76 30.23 30.58
N ILE A 131 -29.74 29.34 30.42
CA ILE A 131 -31.16 29.71 30.49
C ILE A 131 -31.41 29.88 31.97
N VAL A 132 -31.66 31.11 32.39
CA VAL A 132 -32.21 31.48 33.70
C VAL A 132 -33.72 31.34 33.60
#